data_a201955a081bf23f9b840d1ea15b710d
#
_entry.id   a201955a081bf23f9b840d1ea15b710d
#
_cell.length_a   1.000
_cell.length_b   1.000
_cell.length_c   1.000
_cell.angle_alpha   90.00
_cell.angle_beta   90.00
_cell.angle_gamma   90.00
#
_symmetry.space_group_name_H-M   'P 1'
#
loop_
_entity.id
_entity.type
_entity.pdbx_description
1 polymer ?
#
loop_
_entity_poly.entity_id
_entity_poly.type
_entity_poly.pdbx_seq_one_letter_code
_entity_poly.pdbx_strand_id
1 'polypeptide(L)'
;MRSINKYKYLFILFIIIICIIFVNFFNNGKIKKELTSSFIELFSINNIEIIGRERSSKKILSEVLESYENKSLVTINLKNIQNEIEKIGWIKDVIIRKVYPETLSISIEEYSPLAVWKRGSIHYVLDEYGYRIEKIKSDEYQNYFQIRGMGADKKLKNLLDKLYNYPD
;
A
#
# COMPACT_ATOMS: atom_id res chain seq x y z
N MET A 1 40.69 24.39 -55.65
CA MET A 1 40.65 24.13 -54.19
C MET A 1 39.64 24.98 -53.38
N ARG A 2 38.66 25.66 -53.99
CA ARG A 2 37.67 26.51 -53.27
C ARG A 2 36.28 25.88 -53.02
N SER A 3 36.00 24.72 -53.59
CA SER A 3 34.65 24.14 -53.49
C SER A 3 34.41 23.27 -52.21
N ILE A 4 35.44 22.67 -51.64
CA ILE A 4 35.36 21.81 -50.46
C ILE A 4 34.94 22.61 -49.21
N ASN A 5 35.30 23.90 -49.09
CA ASN A 5 34.91 24.72 -47.96
C ASN A 5 33.42 25.07 -47.95
N LYS A 6 32.79 25.20 -49.11
CA LYS A 6 31.37 25.59 -49.22
C LYS A 6 30.43 24.47 -48.68
N TYR A 7 30.74 23.23 -49.01
CA TYR A 7 29.96 22.08 -48.51
C TYR A 7 30.15 21.88 -46.98
N LYS A 8 31.34 22.19 -46.47
CA LYS A 8 31.61 22.10 -45.02
C LYS A 8 30.78 23.08 -44.23
N TYR A 9 30.64 24.31 -44.72
CA TYR A 9 29.77 25.32 -44.09
C TYR A 9 28.29 24.98 -44.24
N LEU A 10 27.84 24.41 -45.35
CA LEU A 10 26.47 23.94 -45.54
C LEU A 10 26.14 22.77 -44.56
N PHE A 11 27.07 21.86 -44.35
CA PHE A 11 26.92 20.76 -43.41
C PHE A 11 26.83 21.24 -41.97
N ILE A 12 27.67 22.19 -41.58
CA ILE A 12 27.63 22.82 -40.26
C ILE A 12 26.29 23.53 -40.05
N LEU A 13 25.83 24.32 -41.06
CA LEU A 13 24.53 25.00 -41.00
C LEU A 13 23.38 24.01 -40.86
N PHE A 14 23.42 22.89 -41.56
CA PHE A 14 22.43 21.80 -41.45
C PHE A 14 22.37 21.20 -40.04
N ILE A 15 23.53 20.94 -39.41
CA ILE A 15 23.61 20.47 -38.03
C ILE A 15 23.02 21.48 -37.04
N ILE A 16 23.33 22.79 -37.24
CA ILE A 16 22.80 23.84 -36.38
C ILE A 16 21.27 23.91 -36.49
N ILE A 17 20.72 23.82 -37.72
CA ILE A 17 19.28 23.82 -37.93
C ILE A 17 18.63 22.58 -37.24
N ILE A 18 19.22 21.41 -37.36
CA ILE A 18 18.74 20.20 -36.66
C ILE A 18 18.77 20.39 -35.15
N CYS A 19 19.86 20.95 -34.59
CA CYS A 19 19.95 21.23 -33.16
C CYS A 19 18.90 22.26 -32.71
N ILE A 20 18.63 23.30 -33.50
CA ILE A 20 17.57 24.27 -33.19
C ILE A 20 16.19 23.63 -33.20
N ILE A 21 15.89 22.78 -34.20
CA ILE A 21 14.62 22.01 -34.28
C ILE A 21 14.51 21.09 -33.08
N PHE A 22 15.58 20.38 -32.72
CA PHE A 22 15.62 19.46 -31.58
C PHE A 22 15.38 20.17 -30.26
N VAL A 23 16.08 21.34 -30.04
CA VAL A 23 15.88 22.17 -28.84
C VAL A 23 14.45 22.71 -28.78
N ASN A 24 13.90 23.22 -29.90
CA ASN A 24 12.50 23.68 -29.92
C ASN A 24 11.50 22.55 -29.71
N PHE A 25 11.76 21.35 -30.26
CA PHE A 25 10.92 20.15 -30.03
C PHE A 25 10.90 19.74 -28.56
N PHE A 26 12.05 19.74 -27.89
CA PHE A 26 12.14 19.43 -26.46
C PHE A 26 11.66 20.55 -25.52
N ASN A 27 11.73 21.80 -25.97
CA ASN A 27 11.20 22.94 -25.20
C ASN A 27 9.70 23.18 -25.36
N ASN A 28 9.05 22.50 -26.32
CA ASN A 28 7.60 22.56 -26.48
C ASN A 28 6.92 21.83 -25.30
N GLY A 29 6.58 22.56 -24.24
CA GLY A 29 5.96 22.03 -23.03
C GLY A 29 4.66 21.25 -23.29
N LYS A 30 3.95 21.50 -24.38
CA LYS A 30 2.77 20.75 -24.82
C LYS A 30 3.11 19.32 -25.21
N ILE A 31 4.12 19.12 -26.09
CA ILE A 31 4.54 17.79 -26.56
C ILE A 31 5.09 16.96 -25.39
N LYS A 32 5.90 17.59 -24.53
CA LYS A 32 6.43 16.94 -23.33
C LYS A 32 5.29 16.51 -22.39
N LYS A 33 4.28 17.35 -22.21
CA LYS A 33 3.12 17.05 -21.36
C LYS A 33 2.27 15.92 -21.93
N GLU A 34 2.01 15.89 -23.23
CA GLU A 34 1.25 14.82 -23.90
C GLU A 34 1.98 13.49 -23.86
N LEU A 35 3.28 13.47 -24.16
CA LEU A 35 4.08 12.24 -24.07
C LEU A 35 4.15 11.72 -22.63
N THR A 36 4.31 12.61 -21.65
CA THR A 36 4.34 12.22 -20.23
C THR A 36 2.98 11.71 -19.76
N SER A 37 1.87 12.32 -20.17
CA SER A 37 0.52 11.87 -19.78
C SER A 37 0.19 10.49 -20.37
N SER A 38 0.46 10.28 -21.66
CA SER A 38 0.26 8.97 -22.31
C SER A 38 1.14 7.88 -21.70
N PHE A 39 2.39 8.22 -21.36
CA PHE A 39 3.28 7.28 -20.67
C PHE A 39 2.78 6.93 -19.26
N ILE A 40 2.29 7.91 -18.51
CA ILE A 40 1.71 7.71 -17.17
C ILE A 40 0.45 6.86 -17.25
N GLU A 41 -0.39 7.05 -18.27
CA GLU A 41 -1.64 6.33 -18.50
C GLU A 41 -1.42 4.84 -18.79
N LEU A 42 -0.32 4.49 -19.49
CA LEU A 42 0.08 3.10 -19.74
C LEU A 42 0.33 2.29 -18.45
N PHE A 43 0.59 2.95 -17.34
CA PHE A 43 0.85 2.34 -16.04
C PHE A 43 -0.27 2.64 -15.03
N SER A 44 -1.49 2.81 -15.49
CA SER A 44 -2.65 2.98 -14.61
C SER A 44 -2.99 1.68 -13.88
N ILE A 45 -3.39 1.81 -12.61
CA ILE A 45 -3.82 0.67 -11.79
C ILE A 45 -5.20 0.21 -12.27
N ASN A 46 -5.23 -0.90 -13.00
CA ASN A 46 -6.44 -1.55 -13.48
C ASN A 46 -6.76 -2.81 -12.69
N ASN A 47 -5.78 -3.34 -11.96
CA ASN A 47 -5.94 -4.53 -11.15
C ASN A 47 -5.33 -4.33 -9.74
N ILE A 48 -6.08 -4.71 -8.71
CA ILE A 48 -5.62 -4.72 -7.31
C ILE A 48 -5.79 -6.13 -6.79
N GLU A 49 -4.67 -6.79 -6.50
CA GLU A 49 -4.63 -8.12 -5.94
C GLU A 49 -4.39 -8.06 -4.43
N ILE A 50 -5.26 -8.74 -3.66
CA ILE A 50 -5.14 -8.82 -2.20
C ILE A 50 -4.93 -10.27 -1.82
N ILE A 51 -3.82 -10.53 -1.12
CA ILE A 51 -3.40 -11.86 -0.66
C ILE A 51 -3.30 -11.86 0.87
N GLY A 52 -3.68 -12.96 1.52
CA GLY A 52 -3.55 -13.13 2.98
C GLY A 52 -4.71 -12.57 3.79
N ARG A 53 -5.76 -12.03 3.15
CA ARG A 53 -6.97 -11.59 3.84
C ARG A 53 -7.84 -12.78 4.24
N GLU A 54 -8.15 -12.90 5.51
CA GLU A 54 -9.06 -13.93 6.05
C GLU A 54 -10.26 -13.30 6.78
N ARG A 55 -10.01 -12.40 7.73
CA ARG A 55 -10.99 -11.84 8.68
C ARG A 55 -11.31 -10.37 8.45
N SER A 56 -10.33 -9.59 7.99
CA SER A 56 -10.53 -8.16 7.70
C SER A 56 -11.64 -7.93 6.68
N SER A 57 -12.43 -6.88 6.90
CA SER A 57 -13.59 -6.58 6.06
C SER A 57 -13.16 -6.25 4.63
N LYS A 58 -13.63 -7.08 3.67
CA LYS A 58 -13.43 -6.81 2.24
C LYS A 58 -13.99 -5.45 1.85
N LYS A 59 -15.14 -5.07 2.43
CA LYS A 59 -15.79 -3.78 2.15
C LYS A 59 -14.89 -2.61 2.54
N ILE A 60 -14.36 -2.62 3.77
CA ILE A 60 -13.48 -1.54 4.27
C ILE A 60 -12.20 -1.45 3.41
N LEU A 61 -11.60 -2.59 3.07
CA LEU A 61 -10.43 -2.62 2.18
C LEU A 61 -10.76 -2.06 0.80
N SER A 62 -11.90 -2.44 0.22
CA SER A 62 -12.32 -1.89 -1.08
C SER A 62 -12.54 -0.39 -1.04
N GLU A 63 -13.20 0.14 0.00
CA GLU A 63 -13.42 1.58 0.19
C GLU A 63 -12.10 2.37 0.27
N VAL A 64 -11.09 1.82 0.97
CA VAL A 64 -9.75 2.43 1.04
C VAL A 64 -9.08 2.41 -0.33
N LEU A 65 -9.17 1.31 -1.06
CA LEU A 65 -8.45 1.09 -2.31
C LEU A 65 -9.12 1.73 -3.53
N GLU A 66 -10.42 1.95 -3.51
CA GLU A 66 -11.19 2.60 -4.59
C GLU A 66 -10.58 3.96 -4.99
N SER A 67 -10.10 4.72 -4.01
CA SER A 67 -9.45 6.01 -4.25
C SER A 67 -8.14 5.92 -5.05
N TYR A 68 -7.57 4.73 -5.20
CA TYR A 68 -6.31 4.45 -5.88
C TYR A 68 -6.47 3.80 -7.25
N GLU A 69 -7.67 3.32 -7.60
CA GLU A 69 -8.00 2.84 -8.94
C GLU A 69 -7.76 3.92 -9.99
N ASN A 70 -7.31 3.52 -11.17
CA ASN A 70 -6.97 4.40 -12.29
C ASN A 70 -5.83 5.42 -12.01
N LYS A 71 -5.21 5.40 -10.83
CA LYS A 71 -3.98 6.17 -10.57
C LYS A 71 -2.78 5.47 -11.17
N SER A 72 -1.77 6.25 -11.53
CA SER A 72 -0.56 5.67 -12.15
C SER A 72 0.34 5.00 -11.12
N LEU A 73 0.73 3.75 -11.41
CA LEU A 73 1.75 3.03 -10.64
C LEU A 73 3.09 3.79 -10.56
N VAL A 74 3.40 4.61 -11.56
CA VAL A 74 4.67 5.36 -11.59
C VAL A 74 4.71 6.39 -10.47
N THR A 75 3.62 7.14 -10.29
CA THR A 75 3.57 8.30 -9.39
C THR A 75 2.97 8.00 -8.01
N ILE A 76 2.31 6.85 -7.85
CA ILE A 76 1.62 6.52 -6.61
C ILE A 76 2.58 6.35 -5.43
N ASN A 77 2.20 6.88 -4.28
CA ASN A 77 2.94 6.72 -3.03
C ASN A 77 2.41 5.51 -2.25
N LEU A 78 3.17 4.41 -2.26
CA LEU A 78 2.79 3.17 -1.58
C LEU A 78 2.71 3.32 -0.07
N LYS A 79 3.51 4.23 0.53
CA LYS A 79 3.48 4.45 1.99
C LYS A 79 2.15 5.04 2.46
N ASN A 80 1.52 5.87 1.64
CA ASN A 80 0.19 6.41 1.98
C ASN A 80 -0.85 5.29 2.00
N ILE A 81 -0.84 4.40 1.00
CA ILE A 81 -1.74 3.25 0.95
C ILE A 81 -1.50 2.33 2.15
N GLN A 82 -0.24 2.03 2.43
CA GLN A 82 0.15 1.21 3.58
C GLN A 82 -0.41 1.80 4.88
N ASN A 83 -0.19 3.08 5.14
CA ASN A 83 -0.67 3.76 6.34
C ASN A 83 -2.20 3.75 6.47
N GLU A 84 -2.94 3.73 5.37
CA GLU A 84 -4.40 3.66 5.39
C GLU A 84 -4.89 2.25 5.68
N ILE A 85 -4.27 1.24 5.07
CA ILE A 85 -4.60 -0.17 5.30
C ILE A 85 -4.25 -0.60 6.73
N GLU A 86 -3.11 -0.18 7.28
CA GLU A 86 -2.68 -0.47 8.65
C GLU A 86 -3.62 0.07 9.75
N LYS A 87 -4.52 1.01 9.41
CA LYS A 87 -5.57 1.48 10.34
C LYS A 87 -6.70 0.48 10.53
N ILE A 88 -6.82 -0.52 9.68
CA ILE A 88 -7.83 -1.57 9.79
C ILE A 88 -7.39 -2.54 10.88
N GLY A 89 -8.15 -2.63 11.96
CA GLY A 89 -7.73 -3.28 13.22
C GLY A 89 -7.25 -4.72 13.11
N TRP A 90 -7.78 -5.50 12.13
CA TRP A 90 -7.34 -6.88 11.88
C TRP A 90 -5.97 -6.98 11.22
N ILE A 91 -5.48 -5.92 10.59
CA ILE A 91 -4.24 -5.95 9.82
C ILE A 91 -3.05 -5.68 10.73
N LYS A 92 -2.15 -6.65 10.80
CA LYS A 92 -0.91 -6.60 11.57
C LYS A 92 0.23 -6.00 10.77
N ASP A 93 0.34 -6.42 9.51
CA ASP A 93 1.36 -5.91 8.58
C ASP A 93 0.83 -5.96 7.15
N VAL A 94 1.36 -5.10 6.29
CA VAL A 94 1.01 -5.03 4.88
C VAL A 94 2.21 -4.72 4.02
N ILE A 95 2.41 -5.53 2.99
CA ILE A 95 3.45 -5.35 1.99
C ILE A 95 2.78 -5.02 0.65
N ILE A 96 3.13 -3.88 0.07
CA ILE A 96 2.56 -3.42 -1.19
C ILE A 96 3.65 -3.38 -2.26
N ARG A 97 3.36 -3.96 -3.43
CA ARG A 97 4.27 -4.01 -4.57
C ARG A 97 3.59 -3.52 -5.84
N LYS A 98 4.35 -2.79 -6.64
CA LYS A 98 3.97 -2.43 -8.01
C LYS A 98 4.33 -3.60 -8.94
N VAL A 99 3.35 -4.18 -9.58
CA VAL A 99 3.53 -5.22 -10.60
C VAL A 99 3.15 -4.61 -11.94
N TYR A 100 4.16 -4.17 -12.66
CA TYR A 100 3.96 -3.50 -13.95
C TYR A 100 3.37 -4.46 -14.98
N PRO A 101 2.53 -3.98 -15.94
CA PRO A 101 2.26 -2.56 -16.18
C PRO A 101 1.14 -1.95 -15.31
N GLU A 102 0.21 -2.75 -14.74
CA GLU A 102 -1.09 -2.23 -14.29
C GLU A 102 -1.58 -2.80 -12.94
N THR A 103 -0.79 -3.63 -12.25
CA THR A 103 -1.25 -4.31 -11.04
C THR A 103 -0.61 -3.75 -9.79
N LEU A 104 -1.44 -3.49 -8.77
CA LEU A 104 -1.02 -3.24 -7.40
C LEU A 104 -1.24 -4.50 -6.57
N SER A 105 -0.16 -5.15 -6.15
CA SER A 105 -0.21 -6.36 -5.33
C SER A 105 -0.06 -6.00 -3.85
N ILE A 106 -1.02 -6.44 -3.02
CA ILE A 106 -1.12 -6.14 -1.60
C ILE A 106 -1.13 -7.47 -0.83
N SER A 107 -0.08 -7.74 -0.08
CA SER A 107 0.01 -8.89 0.81
C SER A 107 -0.27 -8.45 2.23
N ILE A 108 -1.26 -9.04 2.88
CA ILE A 108 -1.73 -8.72 4.22
C ILE A 108 -1.35 -9.83 5.17
N GLU A 109 -0.81 -9.48 6.33
CA GLU A 109 -0.72 -10.33 7.52
C GLU A 109 -1.76 -9.85 8.53
N GLU A 110 -2.65 -10.74 8.97
CA GLU A 110 -3.66 -10.43 9.97
C GLU A 110 -3.23 -10.86 11.38
N TYR A 111 -3.73 -10.16 12.41
CA TYR A 111 -3.56 -10.58 13.79
C TYR A 111 -4.27 -11.91 14.04
N SER A 112 -3.62 -12.79 14.79
CA SER A 112 -4.23 -14.04 15.29
C SER A 112 -4.95 -13.77 16.60
N PRO A 113 -6.28 -13.89 16.65
CA PRO A 113 -7.05 -13.69 17.87
C PRO A 113 -6.80 -14.82 18.87
N LEU A 114 -6.56 -14.46 20.13
CA LEU A 114 -6.33 -15.42 21.21
C LEU A 114 -7.35 -15.28 22.34
N ALA A 115 -7.66 -14.06 22.75
CA ALA A 115 -8.49 -13.81 23.92
C ALA A 115 -9.55 -12.75 23.65
N VAL A 116 -10.59 -12.75 24.49
CA VAL A 116 -11.57 -11.67 24.58
C VAL A 116 -11.42 -10.96 25.89
N TRP A 117 -11.17 -9.68 25.85
CA TRP A 117 -11.15 -8.82 27.03
C TRP A 117 -12.51 -8.16 27.28
N LYS A 118 -13.13 -8.56 28.40
CA LYS A 118 -14.41 -8.00 28.85
C LYS A 118 -14.15 -6.80 29.79
N ARG A 119 -14.38 -5.57 29.25
CA ARG A 119 -14.26 -4.31 30.00
C ARG A 119 -15.64 -3.67 30.14
N GLY A 120 -16.36 -4.03 31.21
CA GLY A 120 -17.76 -3.60 31.37
C GLY A 120 -18.63 -4.07 30.22
N SER A 121 -19.34 -3.15 29.58
CA SER A 121 -20.18 -3.42 28.41
C SER A 121 -19.42 -3.49 27.07
N ILE A 122 -18.12 -3.19 27.10
CA ILE A 122 -17.27 -3.17 25.87
C ILE A 122 -16.36 -4.37 25.91
N HIS A 123 -16.35 -5.14 24.81
CA HIS A 123 -15.49 -6.30 24.65
C HIS A 123 -14.53 -6.08 23.47
N TYR A 124 -13.32 -6.60 23.59
CA TYR A 124 -12.29 -6.52 22.57
C TYR A 124 -11.68 -7.90 22.30
N VAL A 125 -11.46 -8.20 21.02
CA VAL A 125 -10.61 -9.32 20.62
C VAL A 125 -9.16 -8.89 20.79
N LEU A 126 -8.34 -9.75 21.40
CA LEU A 126 -6.92 -9.53 21.63
C LEU A 126 -6.08 -10.60 20.96
N ASP A 127 -4.88 -10.22 20.53
CA ASP A 127 -3.80 -11.15 20.19
C ASP A 127 -3.07 -11.65 21.45
N GLU A 128 -2.04 -12.47 21.26
CA GLU A 128 -1.20 -13.02 22.33
C GLU A 128 -0.42 -11.96 23.13
N TYR A 129 -0.17 -10.80 22.54
CA TYR A 129 0.54 -9.67 23.17
C TYR A 129 -0.41 -8.70 23.90
N GLY A 130 -1.72 -8.92 23.77
CA GLY A 130 -2.75 -8.04 24.33
C GLY A 130 -3.09 -6.83 23.45
N TYR A 131 -2.70 -6.86 22.17
CA TYR A 131 -3.13 -5.87 21.20
C TYR A 131 -4.64 -5.99 20.94
N ARG A 132 -5.33 -4.85 20.88
CA ARG A 132 -6.77 -4.80 20.67
C ARG A 132 -7.07 -4.81 19.18
N ILE A 133 -7.41 -5.96 18.65
CA ILE A 133 -7.68 -6.17 17.23
C ILE A 133 -8.98 -5.47 16.82
N GLU A 134 -10.07 -5.79 17.53
CA GLU A 134 -11.41 -5.29 17.20
C GLU A 134 -12.28 -5.16 18.44
N LYS A 135 -13.19 -4.19 18.41
CA LYS A 135 -14.28 -4.06 19.35
C LYS A 135 -15.45 -4.93 18.89
N ILE A 136 -15.93 -5.82 19.78
CA ILE A 136 -16.98 -6.78 19.48
C ILE A 136 -18.20 -6.61 20.37
N LYS A 137 -19.30 -7.24 19.96
CA LYS A 137 -20.50 -7.42 20.78
C LYS A 137 -20.31 -8.58 21.76
N SER A 138 -21.12 -8.63 22.82
CA SER A 138 -20.95 -9.57 23.92
C SER A 138 -20.98 -11.05 23.54
N ASP A 139 -21.67 -11.39 22.45
CA ASP A 139 -21.98 -12.78 22.09
C ASP A 139 -21.01 -13.35 21.03
N GLU A 140 -20.11 -12.51 20.52
CA GLU A 140 -19.10 -12.93 19.58
C GLU A 140 -17.88 -13.53 20.30
N TYR A 141 -17.23 -14.50 19.66
CA TYR A 141 -15.98 -15.11 20.15
C TYR A 141 -16.08 -15.77 21.53
N GLN A 142 -17.21 -16.38 21.90
CA GLN A 142 -17.41 -17.04 23.21
C GLN A 142 -16.41 -18.17 23.48
N ASN A 143 -15.94 -18.83 22.45
CA ASN A 143 -14.99 -19.96 22.54
C ASN A 143 -13.53 -19.54 22.76
N TYR A 144 -13.25 -18.21 22.75
CA TYR A 144 -11.93 -17.71 23.01
C TYR A 144 -11.68 -17.53 24.50
N PHE A 145 -10.41 -17.52 24.89
CA PHE A 145 -10.02 -17.27 26.28
C PHE A 145 -10.57 -15.93 26.77
N GLN A 146 -11.32 -15.95 27.89
CA GLN A 146 -12.00 -14.78 28.41
C GLN A 146 -11.21 -14.15 29.56
N ILE A 147 -10.81 -12.89 29.41
CA ILE A 147 -10.14 -12.13 30.48
C ILE A 147 -10.99 -10.94 30.93
N ARG A 148 -10.89 -10.57 32.23
CA ARG A 148 -11.63 -9.48 32.83
C ARG A 148 -10.73 -8.62 33.70
N GLY A 149 -11.16 -7.40 33.95
CA GLY A 149 -10.46 -6.46 34.83
C GLY A 149 -9.74 -5.33 34.08
N MET A 150 -9.44 -4.28 34.82
CA MET A 150 -8.75 -3.11 34.28
C MET A 150 -7.29 -3.47 33.99
N GLY A 151 -6.83 -3.19 32.75
CA GLY A 151 -5.45 -3.45 32.33
C GLY A 151 -5.13 -4.93 32.11
N ALA A 152 -6.16 -5.83 32.01
CA ALA A 152 -5.96 -7.25 31.72
C ALA A 152 -5.32 -7.47 30.34
N ASP A 153 -5.65 -6.61 29.37
CA ASP A 153 -5.00 -6.61 28.04
C ASP A 153 -3.46 -6.49 28.15
N LYS A 154 -2.97 -5.55 28.95
CA LYS A 154 -1.52 -5.32 29.14
C LYS A 154 -0.81 -6.44 29.91
N LYS A 155 -1.56 -7.25 30.67
CA LYS A 155 -1.03 -8.35 31.49
C LYS A 155 -1.17 -9.72 30.81
N LEU A 156 -1.84 -9.79 29.66
CA LEU A 156 -2.15 -11.05 29.00
C LEU A 156 -0.87 -11.82 28.68
N LYS A 157 0.12 -11.21 28.04
CA LYS A 157 1.39 -11.85 27.70
C LYS A 157 2.07 -12.48 28.94
N ASN A 158 2.18 -11.72 30.02
CA ASN A 158 2.79 -12.22 31.26
C ASN A 158 1.99 -13.39 31.87
N LEU A 159 0.65 -13.37 31.78
CA LEU A 159 -0.20 -14.47 32.21
C LEU A 159 0.07 -15.72 31.38
N LEU A 160 0.12 -15.59 30.06
CA LEU A 160 0.41 -16.69 29.15
C LEU A 160 1.80 -17.30 29.41
N ASP A 161 2.81 -16.45 29.56
CA ASP A 161 4.18 -16.91 29.86
C ASP A 161 4.24 -17.70 31.18
N LYS A 162 3.44 -17.33 32.19
CA LYS A 162 3.32 -18.10 33.43
C LYS A 162 2.61 -19.43 33.24
N LEU A 163 1.51 -19.46 32.48
CA LEU A 163 0.78 -20.69 32.22
C LEU A 163 1.61 -21.70 31.42
N TYR A 164 2.40 -21.24 30.45
CA TYR A 164 3.31 -22.11 29.69
C TYR A 164 4.46 -22.68 30.52
N ASN A 165 4.89 -21.97 31.57
CA ASN A 165 6.00 -22.40 32.44
C ASN A 165 5.57 -23.29 33.63
N TYR A 166 4.27 -23.51 33.80
CA TYR A 166 3.72 -24.43 34.80
C TYR A 166 2.86 -25.50 34.06
N PRO A 167 3.49 -26.44 33.36
CA PRO A 167 2.77 -27.61 32.88
C PRO A 167 2.29 -28.42 34.10
N ASP A 168 1.04 -28.93 34.05
CA ASP A 168 0.45 -29.81 35.03
C ASP A 168 1.29 -31.07 35.29
#